data_924bc5c1f893888067d1fc5fb928748d
#
_entry.id   924bc5c1f893888067d1fc5fb928748d
#
_cell.length_a   1.000
_cell.length_b   1.000
_cell.length_c   1.000
_cell.angle_alpha   90.00
_cell.angle_beta   90.00
_cell.angle_gamma   90.00
#
_symmetry.space_group_name_H-M   'P 1'
#
loop_
_entity.id
_entity.type
_entity.pdbx_description
1 polymer ?
#
loop_
_entity_poly.entity_id
_entity_poly.type
_entity_poly.pdbx_seq_one_letter_code
_entity_poly.pdbx_strand_id
1 'polypeptide(L)'
;PKGWAPPLVPRWQGFREVRGVDVVEGVPVLYPRKLTLPGGRLGHRNCDAMLRSIAKPLRTIHERWPFEVLHAQMLVPDGWAAAWMGTRLGVPVIATAHRADVLDVPAQGPRSRRRVEEAVAGIDQVCAVSRAIADAAEGLAIPRRPVQVVPNGADTAVFMPREAAEARRRLGVPDDGPVVSYVGKLVPRKGVDHLIEAMGLLARRPGGAPRLVAAGIGELREGLGRRAAELGVADRIHWLGKVPHDEVGWVMSAGDVFVLPSLSEGLPTVVCEAMNCGLPVVATAVDGTPEAVRDGETGLLVPARDPAALADALGRLLDDGDLRGRMAEAALRIGREEYTWDANARRMTAIYEGLR
;
A
#
# COMPACT_ATOMS: atom_id res chain seq x y z
N PRO A 1 -17.48 -8.69 -3.89
CA PRO A 1 -18.34 -9.77 -3.39
C PRO A 1 -19.78 -9.27 -3.27
N LYS A 2 -20.71 -9.89 -4.02
CA LYS A 2 -22.15 -9.66 -3.80
C LYS A 2 -22.49 -10.18 -2.40
N GLY A 3 -22.41 -9.34 -1.36
CA GLY A 3 -22.87 -9.64 -0.02
C GLY A 3 -24.27 -9.11 0.18
N TRP A 4 -25.10 -9.81 0.96
CA TRP A 4 -26.27 -9.20 1.56
C TRP A 4 -25.76 -8.14 2.54
N ALA A 5 -25.86 -6.87 2.18
CA ALA A 5 -25.55 -5.76 3.08
C ALA A 5 -26.87 -5.32 3.73
N PRO A 6 -26.96 -5.26 5.06
CA PRO A 6 -28.11 -4.66 5.70
C PRO A 6 -28.32 -3.23 5.17
N PRO A 7 -29.56 -2.77 4.98
CA PRO A 7 -29.84 -1.43 4.47
C PRO A 7 -29.27 -0.31 5.34
N LEU A 8 -28.85 -0.63 6.56
CA LEU A 8 -28.36 0.30 7.57
C LEU A 8 -26.83 0.61 7.50
N VAL A 9 -26.07 0.03 6.55
CA VAL A 9 -24.63 0.27 6.42
C VAL A 9 -24.32 0.89 5.05
N PRO A 10 -24.32 2.23 4.92
CA PRO A 10 -24.21 2.93 3.64
C PRO A 10 -22.98 2.53 2.82
N ARG A 11 -21.82 2.33 3.46
CA ARG A 11 -20.56 1.97 2.78
C ARG A 11 -20.59 0.61 2.06
N TRP A 12 -21.62 -0.22 2.30
CA TRP A 12 -21.75 -1.55 1.71
C TRP A 12 -22.83 -1.63 0.62
N GLN A 13 -23.56 -0.55 0.40
CA GLN A 13 -24.64 -0.51 -0.59
C GLN A 13 -24.11 -0.72 -2.02
N GLY A 14 -22.95 -0.16 -2.37
CA GLY A 14 -22.33 -0.35 -3.67
C GLY A 14 -22.02 -1.81 -4.03
N PHE A 15 -21.83 -2.70 -3.04
CA PHE A 15 -21.61 -4.13 -3.32
C PHE A 15 -22.86 -4.88 -3.83
N ARG A 16 -24.06 -4.28 -3.76
CA ARG A 16 -25.28 -4.86 -4.33
C ARG A 16 -25.31 -4.81 -5.85
N GLU A 17 -24.63 -3.83 -6.43
CA GLU A 17 -24.61 -3.56 -7.88
C GLU A 17 -23.50 -4.35 -8.61
N VAL A 18 -22.59 -4.98 -7.86
CA VAL A 18 -21.50 -5.78 -8.46
C VAL A 18 -22.09 -6.97 -9.24
N ARG A 19 -21.77 -7.05 -10.53
CA ARG A 19 -22.15 -8.18 -11.40
C ARG A 19 -21.51 -9.48 -10.87
N GLY A 20 -22.16 -10.62 -11.16
CA GLY A 20 -21.61 -11.93 -10.76
C GLY A 20 -20.40 -12.36 -11.56
N VAL A 21 -20.32 -11.88 -12.81
CA VAL A 21 -19.23 -12.11 -13.77
C VAL A 21 -18.96 -10.80 -14.47
N ASP A 22 -17.69 -10.52 -14.73
CA ASP A 22 -17.21 -9.38 -15.51
C ASP A 22 -15.97 -9.78 -16.31
N VAL A 23 -15.50 -8.88 -17.19
CA VAL A 23 -14.22 -8.98 -17.87
C VAL A 23 -13.47 -7.68 -17.62
N VAL A 24 -12.32 -7.78 -16.99
CA VAL A 24 -11.47 -6.62 -16.68
C VAL A 24 -10.17 -6.79 -17.48
N GLU A 25 -9.89 -5.86 -18.38
CA GLU A 25 -8.71 -5.88 -19.26
C GLU A 25 -8.50 -7.23 -19.97
N GLY A 26 -9.59 -7.83 -20.45
CA GLY A 26 -9.58 -9.12 -21.12
C GLY A 26 -9.55 -10.34 -20.21
N VAL A 27 -9.43 -10.16 -18.89
CA VAL A 27 -9.42 -11.24 -17.90
C VAL A 27 -10.83 -11.52 -17.37
N PRO A 28 -11.35 -12.77 -17.45
CA PRO A 28 -12.63 -13.11 -16.84
C PRO A 28 -12.56 -13.02 -15.32
N VAL A 29 -13.48 -12.29 -14.72
CA VAL A 29 -13.56 -12.08 -13.26
C VAL A 29 -14.88 -12.59 -12.74
N LEU A 30 -14.82 -13.47 -11.72
CA LEU A 30 -15.99 -13.96 -10.99
C LEU A 30 -16.08 -13.30 -9.63
N TYR A 31 -17.26 -12.82 -9.26
CA TYR A 31 -17.56 -12.25 -7.94
C TYR A 31 -18.47 -13.18 -7.14
N PRO A 32 -17.95 -14.25 -6.52
CA PRO A 32 -18.77 -15.16 -5.73
C PRO A 32 -19.36 -14.44 -4.51
N ARG A 33 -20.62 -14.75 -4.18
CA ARG A 33 -21.27 -14.18 -3.01
C ARG A 33 -20.65 -14.75 -1.73
N LYS A 34 -20.24 -13.86 -0.83
CA LYS A 34 -19.68 -14.22 0.47
C LYS A 34 -20.44 -13.50 1.59
N LEU A 35 -20.83 -14.25 2.61
CA LEU A 35 -21.29 -13.66 3.85
C LEU A 35 -20.06 -13.17 4.65
N THR A 36 -19.95 -11.87 4.85
CA THR A 36 -18.89 -11.27 5.68
C THR A 36 -19.50 -10.77 6.96
N LEU A 37 -19.02 -11.25 8.09
CA LEU A 37 -19.45 -10.78 9.39
C LEU A 37 -18.68 -9.49 9.76
N PRO A 38 -19.37 -8.41 10.17
CA PRO A 38 -18.70 -7.20 10.62
C PRO A 38 -18.02 -7.43 11.97
N GLY A 39 -16.80 -6.87 12.12
CA GLY A 39 -16.06 -6.82 13.37
C GLY A 39 -14.97 -7.88 13.54
N GLY A 40 -13.84 -7.46 14.14
CA GLY A 40 -12.61 -8.27 14.27
C GLY A 40 -12.77 -9.58 15.05
N ARG A 41 -13.68 -9.67 16.04
CA ARG A 41 -13.88 -10.86 16.87
C ARG A 41 -14.33 -12.12 16.10
N LEU A 42 -14.92 -11.96 14.94
CA LEU A 42 -15.40 -13.06 14.07
C LEU A 42 -14.57 -13.23 12.81
N GLY A 43 -13.43 -12.54 12.71
CA GLY A 43 -12.55 -12.55 11.54
C GLY A 43 -12.13 -13.97 11.11
N HIS A 44 -11.88 -14.87 12.08
CA HIS A 44 -11.56 -16.28 11.82
C HIS A 44 -12.66 -17.04 11.04
N ARG A 45 -13.94 -16.65 11.17
CA ARG A 45 -15.07 -17.25 10.44
C ARG A 45 -15.13 -16.80 8.98
N ASN A 46 -14.43 -15.73 8.62
CA ASN A 46 -14.35 -15.30 7.23
C ASN A 46 -13.60 -16.30 6.36
N CYS A 47 -12.68 -17.10 6.91
CA CYS A 47 -12.01 -18.20 6.21
C CYS A 47 -13.02 -19.27 5.75
N ASP A 48 -13.88 -19.73 6.64
CA ASP A 48 -14.91 -20.73 6.32
C ASP A 48 -15.95 -20.15 5.34
N ALA A 49 -16.30 -18.89 5.48
CA ALA A 49 -17.22 -18.18 4.57
C ALA A 49 -16.61 -18.02 3.17
N MET A 50 -15.30 -17.73 3.07
CA MET A 50 -14.57 -17.67 1.81
C MET A 50 -14.56 -19.04 1.15
N LEU A 51 -14.17 -20.08 1.87
CA LEU A 51 -14.12 -21.44 1.34
C LEU A 51 -15.47 -21.88 0.75
N ARG A 52 -16.57 -21.68 1.48
CA ARG A 52 -17.94 -22.00 0.98
C ARG A 52 -18.31 -21.22 -0.27
N SER A 53 -17.83 -19.99 -0.37
CA SER A 53 -18.10 -19.10 -1.50
C SER A 53 -17.37 -19.53 -2.78
N ILE A 54 -16.10 -19.94 -2.66
CA ILE A 54 -15.23 -20.25 -3.81
C ILE A 54 -15.21 -21.72 -4.22
N ALA A 55 -15.57 -22.65 -3.31
CA ALA A 55 -15.37 -24.10 -3.54
C ALA A 55 -16.08 -24.62 -4.81
N LYS A 56 -17.34 -24.28 -5.04
CA LYS A 56 -18.06 -24.69 -6.23
C LYS A 56 -17.56 -23.98 -7.50
N PRO A 57 -17.42 -22.64 -7.51
CA PRO A 57 -16.85 -21.93 -8.66
C PRO A 57 -15.48 -22.45 -9.08
N LEU A 58 -14.54 -22.62 -8.15
CA LEU A 58 -13.19 -23.10 -8.47
C LEU A 58 -13.19 -24.49 -9.06
N ARG A 59 -13.98 -25.42 -8.51
CA ARG A 59 -14.12 -26.75 -9.06
C ARG A 59 -14.64 -26.72 -10.50
N THR A 60 -15.73 -25.96 -10.73
CA THR A 60 -16.34 -25.83 -12.07
C THR A 60 -15.39 -25.19 -13.09
N ILE A 61 -14.56 -24.22 -12.65
CA ILE A 61 -13.53 -23.62 -13.51
C ILE A 61 -12.46 -24.67 -13.83
N HIS A 62 -11.95 -25.38 -12.82
CA HIS A 62 -10.89 -26.38 -12.99
C HIS A 62 -11.33 -27.54 -13.88
N GLU A 63 -12.57 -28.00 -13.77
CA GLU A 63 -13.16 -29.04 -14.65
C GLU A 63 -13.21 -28.63 -16.13
N ARG A 64 -13.40 -27.32 -16.41
CA ARG A 64 -13.49 -26.77 -17.78
C ARG A 64 -12.17 -26.25 -18.33
N TRP A 65 -11.34 -25.74 -17.44
CA TRP A 65 -10.03 -25.18 -17.72
C TRP A 65 -9.09 -25.58 -16.57
N PRO A 66 -8.37 -26.71 -16.72
CA PRO A 66 -7.45 -27.20 -15.69
C PRO A 66 -6.31 -26.20 -15.49
N PHE A 67 -6.44 -25.35 -14.50
CA PHE A 67 -5.38 -24.43 -14.11
C PHE A 67 -4.33 -25.16 -13.27
N GLU A 68 -3.08 -24.75 -13.38
CA GLU A 68 -1.93 -25.42 -12.76
C GLU A 68 -1.51 -24.81 -11.43
N VAL A 69 -1.97 -23.58 -11.10
CA VAL A 69 -1.62 -22.85 -9.88
C VAL A 69 -2.83 -22.07 -9.38
N LEU A 70 -3.01 -22.03 -8.06
CA LEU A 70 -3.90 -21.08 -7.38
C LEU A 70 -3.07 -20.01 -6.69
N HIS A 71 -3.33 -18.75 -6.99
CA HIS A 71 -2.67 -17.61 -6.31
C HIS A 71 -3.69 -16.79 -5.52
N ALA A 72 -3.50 -16.71 -4.21
CA ALA A 72 -4.27 -15.88 -3.30
C ALA A 72 -3.53 -14.58 -2.96
N GLN A 73 -4.24 -13.45 -2.93
CA GLN A 73 -3.65 -12.14 -2.68
C GLN A 73 -3.59 -11.73 -1.19
N MET A 74 -3.97 -12.64 -0.30
CA MET A 74 -3.82 -12.51 1.16
C MET A 74 -3.66 -13.89 1.77
N LEU A 75 -2.97 -14.00 2.91
CA LEU A 75 -2.88 -15.28 3.66
C LEU A 75 -4.25 -15.68 4.19
N VAL A 76 -5.02 -14.74 4.70
CA VAL A 76 -6.36 -14.96 5.24
C VAL A 76 -7.33 -13.85 4.84
N PRO A 77 -8.56 -14.16 4.45
CA PRO A 77 -9.15 -15.51 4.38
C PRO A 77 -8.81 -16.28 3.11
N ASP A 78 -8.20 -15.65 2.11
CA ASP A 78 -8.07 -16.13 0.72
C ASP A 78 -7.09 -17.31 0.63
N GLY A 79 -5.86 -17.16 1.12
CA GLY A 79 -4.82 -18.19 1.09
C GLY A 79 -5.19 -19.42 1.91
N TRP A 80 -5.80 -19.23 3.07
CA TRP A 80 -6.31 -20.36 3.86
C TRP A 80 -7.35 -21.18 3.08
N ALA A 81 -8.30 -20.51 2.43
CA ALA A 81 -9.31 -21.18 1.63
C ALA A 81 -8.73 -21.80 0.34
N ALA A 82 -7.74 -21.14 -0.27
CA ALA A 82 -7.02 -21.64 -1.43
C ALA A 82 -6.21 -22.89 -1.09
N ALA A 83 -5.49 -22.94 0.05
CA ALA A 83 -4.73 -24.11 0.50
C ALA A 83 -5.64 -25.34 0.66
N TRP A 84 -6.84 -25.14 1.24
CA TRP A 84 -7.84 -26.20 1.36
C TRP A 84 -8.37 -26.68 0.01
N MET A 85 -8.57 -25.78 -0.95
CA MET A 85 -9.01 -26.14 -2.31
C MET A 85 -7.89 -26.77 -3.12
N GLY A 86 -6.67 -26.26 -3.05
CA GLY A 86 -5.49 -26.79 -3.74
C GLY A 86 -5.25 -28.25 -3.42
N THR A 87 -5.31 -28.63 -2.14
CA THR A 87 -5.21 -30.03 -1.70
C THR A 87 -6.27 -30.91 -2.35
N ARG A 88 -7.51 -30.43 -2.56
CA ARG A 88 -8.60 -31.19 -3.17
C ARG A 88 -8.53 -31.27 -4.68
N LEU A 89 -7.98 -30.28 -5.31
CA LEU A 89 -7.85 -30.21 -6.78
C LEU A 89 -6.52 -30.76 -7.27
N GLY A 90 -5.58 -31.05 -6.36
CA GLY A 90 -4.23 -31.47 -6.72
C GLY A 90 -3.39 -30.35 -7.35
N VAL A 91 -3.66 -29.08 -6.97
CA VAL A 91 -3.05 -27.90 -7.57
C VAL A 91 -2.26 -27.15 -6.50
N PRO A 92 -0.99 -26.78 -6.76
CA PRO A 92 -0.18 -26.00 -5.83
C PRO A 92 -0.76 -24.61 -5.60
N VAL A 93 -0.53 -24.11 -4.38
CA VAL A 93 -1.07 -22.82 -3.91
C VAL A 93 0.04 -21.88 -3.56
N ILE A 94 -0.07 -20.66 -4.09
CA ILE A 94 0.73 -19.50 -3.71
C ILE A 94 -0.16 -18.52 -2.94
N ALA A 95 0.39 -17.82 -1.96
CA ALA A 95 -0.27 -16.66 -1.41
C ALA A 95 0.72 -15.53 -1.14
N THR A 96 0.31 -14.30 -1.44
CA THR A 96 1.08 -13.10 -1.14
C THR A 96 0.62 -12.52 0.20
N ALA A 97 1.54 -12.50 1.16
CA ALA A 97 1.34 -11.92 2.48
C ALA A 97 1.46 -10.40 2.42
N HIS A 98 0.52 -9.73 3.07
CA HIS A 98 0.52 -8.29 3.28
C HIS A 98 0.57 -7.97 4.77
N ARG A 99 0.82 -6.70 5.11
CA ARG A 99 0.91 -6.24 6.50
C ARG A 99 -0.30 -6.67 7.35
N ALA A 100 -1.51 -6.52 6.81
CA ALA A 100 -2.73 -6.84 7.54
C ALA A 100 -2.80 -8.31 7.94
N ASP A 101 -2.31 -9.22 7.10
CA ASP A 101 -2.35 -10.67 7.35
C ASP A 101 -1.50 -11.07 8.53
N VAL A 102 -0.30 -10.50 8.64
CA VAL A 102 0.71 -10.96 9.60
C VAL A 102 0.77 -10.10 10.87
N LEU A 103 0.30 -8.85 10.82
CA LEU A 103 0.30 -7.94 11.96
C LEU A 103 -1.10 -7.71 12.55
N ASP A 104 -2.09 -7.33 11.72
CA ASP A 104 -3.40 -6.93 12.23
C ASP A 104 -4.30 -8.13 12.55
N VAL A 105 -4.33 -9.14 11.69
CA VAL A 105 -5.22 -10.31 11.88
C VAL A 105 -4.80 -11.14 13.09
N PRO A 106 -3.53 -11.49 13.32
CA PRO A 106 -3.12 -12.22 14.51
C PRO A 106 -3.42 -11.47 15.81
N ALA A 107 -3.32 -10.13 15.79
CA ALA A 107 -3.62 -9.29 16.95
C ALA A 107 -5.11 -9.29 17.37
N GLN A 108 -6.02 -9.75 16.51
CA GLN A 108 -7.45 -9.86 16.83
C GLN A 108 -7.78 -10.99 17.82
N GLY A 109 -6.83 -11.88 18.11
CA GLY A 109 -6.94 -12.92 19.12
C GLY A 109 -6.53 -14.31 18.64
N PRO A 110 -6.50 -15.30 19.57
CA PRO A 110 -5.89 -16.62 19.31
C PRO A 110 -6.49 -17.39 18.13
N ARG A 111 -7.81 -17.28 17.90
CA ARG A 111 -8.47 -17.96 16.78
C ARG A 111 -8.09 -17.36 15.43
N SER A 112 -7.95 -16.04 15.35
CA SER A 112 -7.50 -15.36 14.13
C SER A 112 -6.04 -15.66 13.85
N ARG A 113 -5.19 -15.61 14.89
CA ARG A 113 -3.77 -16.00 14.80
C ARG A 113 -3.62 -17.43 14.28
N ARG A 114 -4.35 -18.39 14.84
CA ARG A 114 -4.33 -19.79 14.39
C ARG A 114 -4.68 -19.94 12.89
N ARG A 115 -5.64 -19.16 12.36
CA ARG A 115 -5.97 -19.19 10.92
C ARG A 115 -4.82 -18.71 10.05
N VAL A 116 -4.04 -17.74 10.51
CA VAL A 116 -2.83 -17.29 9.79
C VAL A 116 -1.74 -18.36 9.86
N GLU A 117 -1.51 -18.95 11.03
CA GLU A 117 -0.55 -20.05 11.22
C GLU A 117 -0.90 -21.25 10.33
N GLU A 118 -2.17 -21.66 10.28
CA GLU A 118 -2.67 -22.72 9.38
C GLU A 118 -2.46 -22.36 7.90
N ALA A 119 -2.64 -21.09 7.52
CA ALA A 119 -2.42 -20.63 6.15
C ALA A 119 -0.93 -20.69 5.79
N VAL A 120 -0.03 -20.15 6.62
CA VAL A 120 1.41 -20.18 6.39
C VAL A 120 1.92 -21.61 6.25
N ALA A 121 1.51 -22.51 7.14
CA ALA A 121 1.94 -23.92 7.11
C ALA A 121 1.29 -24.73 5.98
N GLY A 122 0.13 -24.32 5.48
CA GLY A 122 -0.65 -25.05 4.49
C GLY A 122 -0.41 -24.67 3.03
N ILE A 123 0.09 -23.45 2.78
CA ILE A 123 0.38 -22.92 1.44
C ILE A 123 1.70 -23.48 0.92
N ASP A 124 1.76 -23.85 -0.37
CA ASP A 124 2.95 -24.46 -0.96
C ASP A 124 4.09 -23.44 -1.14
N GLN A 125 3.76 -22.19 -1.50
CA GLN A 125 4.70 -21.09 -1.55
C GLN A 125 4.08 -19.81 -0.99
N VAL A 126 4.60 -19.32 0.11
CA VAL A 126 4.28 -17.98 0.61
C VAL A 126 5.21 -16.97 -0.05
N CYS A 127 4.61 -15.92 -0.61
CA CYS A 127 5.30 -14.70 -1.03
C CYS A 127 4.98 -13.59 -0.03
N ALA A 128 5.84 -12.60 0.08
CA ALA A 128 5.63 -11.43 0.93
C ALA A 128 6.05 -10.15 0.18
N VAL A 129 5.35 -9.06 0.43
CA VAL A 129 5.61 -7.78 -0.26
C VAL A 129 6.92 -7.11 0.19
N SER A 130 7.50 -7.54 1.33
CA SER A 130 8.77 -7.05 1.87
C SER A 130 9.41 -8.12 2.76
N ARG A 131 10.71 -7.98 3.08
CA ARG A 131 11.43 -8.85 4.01
C ARG A 131 10.81 -8.76 5.40
N ALA A 132 10.48 -7.56 5.86
CA ALA A 132 9.81 -7.38 7.15
C ALA A 132 8.49 -8.19 7.25
N ILE A 133 7.72 -8.26 6.17
CA ILE A 133 6.48 -9.06 6.13
C ILE A 133 6.80 -10.56 6.02
N ALA A 134 7.87 -10.94 5.31
CA ALA A 134 8.32 -12.33 5.27
C ALA A 134 8.73 -12.83 6.66
N ASP A 135 9.57 -12.08 7.36
CA ASP A 135 10.05 -12.41 8.71
C ASP A 135 8.88 -12.51 9.70
N ALA A 136 7.89 -11.59 9.58
CA ALA A 136 6.68 -11.66 10.39
C ALA A 136 5.83 -12.92 10.10
N ALA A 137 5.74 -13.35 8.85
CA ALA A 137 5.03 -14.58 8.47
C ALA A 137 5.77 -15.83 8.99
N GLU A 138 7.08 -15.89 8.82
CA GLU A 138 7.95 -16.97 9.33
C GLU A 138 7.94 -17.05 10.86
N GLY A 139 7.80 -15.91 11.55
CA GLY A 139 7.63 -15.85 13.00
C GLY A 139 6.27 -16.36 13.51
N LEU A 140 5.27 -16.52 12.65
CA LEU A 140 3.96 -17.08 13.02
C LEU A 140 3.92 -18.60 12.87
N ALA A 141 4.50 -19.15 11.82
CA ALA A 141 4.56 -20.59 11.56
C ALA A 141 5.67 -20.94 10.56
N ILE A 142 6.11 -22.18 10.54
CA ILE A 142 7.10 -22.66 9.59
C ILE A 142 6.42 -22.87 8.22
N PRO A 143 6.79 -22.12 7.18
CA PRO A 143 6.26 -22.31 5.84
C PRO A 143 6.85 -23.57 5.19
N ARG A 144 6.16 -24.15 4.21
CA ARG A 144 6.64 -25.35 3.46
C ARG A 144 7.93 -25.08 2.66
N ARG A 145 8.09 -23.84 2.18
CA ARG A 145 9.29 -23.34 1.47
C ARG A 145 9.65 -21.99 2.03
N PRO A 146 10.92 -21.55 1.94
CA PRO A 146 11.31 -20.20 2.35
C PRO A 146 10.42 -19.14 1.70
N VAL A 147 10.02 -18.14 2.48
CA VAL A 147 9.16 -17.06 1.98
C VAL A 147 9.91 -16.26 0.93
N GLN A 148 9.30 -16.08 -0.24
CA GLN A 148 9.87 -15.29 -1.33
C GLN A 148 9.42 -13.83 -1.21
N VAL A 149 10.36 -12.89 -1.28
CA VAL A 149 10.04 -11.46 -1.29
C VAL A 149 9.74 -11.01 -2.72
N VAL A 150 8.50 -10.58 -2.94
CA VAL A 150 8.02 -10.06 -4.23
C VAL A 150 7.33 -8.73 -3.98
N PRO A 151 8.07 -7.60 -4.12
CA PRO A 151 7.50 -6.26 -3.94
C PRO A 151 6.36 -5.97 -4.92
N ASN A 152 5.38 -5.20 -4.46
CA ASN A 152 4.39 -4.61 -5.37
C ASN A 152 5.06 -3.63 -6.33
N GLY A 153 4.45 -3.43 -7.50
CA GLY A 153 4.90 -2.49 -8.52
C GLY A 153 4.05 -1.22 -8.57
N ALA A 154 4.61 -0.21 -9.22
CA ALA A 154 3.89 0.97 -9.69
C ALA A 154 3.52 0.81 -11.17
N ASP A 155 2.39 1.38 -11.58
CA ASP A 155 2.01 1.50 -12.98
C ASP A 155 2.82 2.65 -13.61
N THR A 156 3.77 2.30 -14.47
CA THR A 156 4.68 3.27 -15.09
C THR A 156 4.02 4.14 -16.16
N ALA A 157 2.80 3.86 -16.59
CA ALA A 157 2.01 4.73 -17.43
C ALA A 157 1.35 5.87 -16.64
N VAL A 158 1.01 5.60 -15.38
CA VAL A 158 0.43 6.59 -14.45
C VAL A 158 1.52 7.32 -13.67
N PHE A 159 2.51 6.58 -13.15
CA PHE A 159 3.58 7.10 -12.31
C PHE A 159 4.86 7.27 -13.12
N MET A 160 5.05 8.47 -13.63
CA MET A 160 6.20 8.89 -14.45
C MET A 160 6.55 10.34 -14.13
N PRO A 161 7.80 10.75 -14.34
CA PRO A 161 8.19 12.17 -14.19
C PRO A 161 7.35 13.09 -15.06
N ARG A 162 6.91 14.20 -14.49
CA ARG A 162 6.20 15.29 -15.17
C ARG A 162 6.77 16.62 -14.72
N GLU A 163 6.60 17.65 -15.53
CA GLU A 163 6.99 19.02 -15.19
C GLU A 163 6.22 19.52 -13.97
N ALA A 164 6.96 19.88 -12.89
CA ALA A 164 6.36 20.30 -11.62
C ALA A 164 5.48 21.54 -11.78
N ALA A 165 5.91 22.52 -12.58
CA ALA A 165 5.14 23.73 -12.84
C ALA A 165 3.81 23.44 -13.55
N GLU A 166 3.77 22.47 -14.47
CA GLU A 166 2.53 22.04 -15.11
C GLU A 166 1.61 21.34 -14.08
N ALA A 167 2.16 20.42 -13.29
CA ALA A 167 1.41 19.73 -12.24
C ALA A 167 0.80 20.72 -11.23
N ARG A 168 1.57 21.70 -10.77
CA ARG A 168 1.09 22.76 -9.86
C ARG A 168 -0.04 23.56 -10.49
N ARG A 169 0.11 24.01 -11.74
CA ARG A 169 -0.97 24.74 -12.45
C ARG A 169 -2.24 23.89 -12.57
N ARG A 170 -2.12 22.61 -12.95
CA ARG A 170 -3.25 21.68 -13.07
C ARG A 170 -4.02 21.52 -11.77
N LEU A 171 -3.30 21.48 -10.64
CA LEU A 171 -3.88 21.29 -9.31
C LEU A 171 -4.26 22.59 -8.60
N GLY A 172 -4.01 23.76 -9.21
CA GLY A 172 -4.26 25.06 -8.60
C GLY A 172 -3.33 25.36 -7.41
N VAL A 173 -2.13 24.77 -7.39
CA VAL A 173 -1.11 24.99 -6.36
C VAL A 173 -0.27 26.20 -6.75
N PRO A 174 -0.15 27.23 -5.90
CA PRO A 174 0.74 28.37 -6.17
C PRO A 174 2.20 27.93 -6.31
N ASP A 175 2.90 28.53 -7.29
CA ASP A 175 4.33 28.28 -7.53
C ASP A 175 5.18 29.38 -6.87
N ASP A 176 5.04 29.51 -5.56
CA ASP A 176 5.68 30.55 -4.74
C ASP A 176 6.71 29.99 -3.75
N GLY A 177 7.26 28.84 -4.05
CA GLY A 177 8.29 28.18 -3.23
C GLY A 177 8.29 26.67 -3.32
N PRO A 178 9.08 26.00 -2.47
CA PRO A 178 9.20 24.54 -2.46
C PRO A 178 7.89 23.86 -2.04
N VAL A 179 7.65 22.69 -2.62
CA VAL A 179 6.42 21.91 -2.42
C VAL A 179 6.76 20.51 -1.92
N VAL A 180 6.07 20.07 -0.88
CA VAL A 180 6.07 18.68 -0.39
C VAL A 180 4.79 18.02 -0.84
N SER A 181 4.85 16.80 -1.38
CA SER A 181 3.67 16.04 -1.76
C SER A 181 3.43 14.87 -0.78
N TYR A 182 2.15 14.65 -0.47
CA TYR A 182 1.66 13.53 0.33
C TYR A 182 0.47 12.88 -0.37
N VAL A 183 0.47 11.55 -0.42
CA VAL A 183 -0.66 10.76 -0.92
C VAL A 183 -0.94 9.61 0.05
N GLY A 184 -2.16 9.57 0.59
CA GLY A 184 -2.54 8.51 1.51
C GLY A 184 -3.82 8.79 2.30
N LYS A 185 -4.33 7.77 2.98
CA LYS A 185 -5.48 7.93 3.87
C LYS A 185 -5.14 8.85 5.05
N LEU A 186 -6.07 9.69 5.45
CA LEU A 186 -5.93 10.57 6.62
C LEU A 186 -6.42 9.84 7.88
N VAL A 187 -5.65 8.84 8.31
CA VAL A 187 -5.94 7.98 9.47
C VAL A 187 -4.71 7.91 10.39
N PRO A 188 -4.86 7.60 11.70
CA PRO A 188 -3.76 7.65 12.68
C PRO A 188 -2.51 6.89 12.24
N ARG A 189 -2.68 5.70 11.66
CA ARG A 189 -1.56 4.87 11.22
C ARG A 189 -0.66 5.54 10.16
N LYS A 190 -1.19 6.52 9.41
CA LYS A 190 -0.43 7.24 8.38
C LYS A 190 0.36 8.43 8.91
N GLY A 191 0.24 8.75 10.21
CA GLY A 191 1.09 9.72 10.89
C GLY A 191 1.04 11.15 10.33
N VAL A 192 -0.07 11.52 9.66
CA VAL A 192 -0.18 12.84 8.99
C VAL A 192 -0.21 13.98 10.01
N ASP A 193 -0.60 13.71 11.24
CA ASP A 193 -0.50 14.61 12.39
C ASP A 193 0.95 15.04 12.64
N HIS A 194 1.89 14.11 12.59
CA HIS A 194 3.32 14.41 12.72
C HIS A 194 3.84 15.25 11.54
N LEU A 195 3.28 15.06 10.33
CA LEU A 195 3.62 15.90 9.18
C LEU A 195 3.14 17.35 9.40
N ILE A 196 1.92 17.54 9.92
CA ILE A 196 1.40 18.88 10.22
C ILE A 196 2.26 19.58 11.29
N GLU A 197 2.71 18.85 12.31
CA GLU A 197 3.66 19.39 13.30
C GLU A 197 5.00 19.77 12.64
N ALA A 198 5.53 18.91 11.75
CA ALA A 198 6.77 19.19 11.02
C ALA A 198 6.62 20.44 10.14
N MET A 199 5.47 20.65 9.47
CA MET A 199 5.18 21.89 8.71
C MET A 199 5.21 23.11 9.61
N GLY A 200 4.67 23.03 10.83
CA GLY A 200 4.75 24.10 11.83
C GLY A 200 6.18 24.42 12.29
N LEU A 201 7.05 23.39 12.39
CA LEU A 201 8.47 23.59 12.68
C LEU A 201 9.21 24.23 11.51
N LEU A 202 8.93 23.81 10.29
CA LEU A 202 9.50 24.38 9.07
C LEU A 202 9.12 25.86 8.91
N ALA A 203 7.91 26.27 9.31
CA ALA A 203 7.47 27.66 9.24
C ALA A 203 8.32 28.62 10.08
N ARG A 204 9.01 28.12 11.10
CA ARG A 204 9.90 28.92 11.97
C ARG A 204 11.32 29.05 11.43
N ARG A 205 11.65 28.35 10.33
CA ARG A 205 12.97 28.43 9.70
C ARG A 205 13.06 29.68 8.78
N PRO A 206 14.27 30.20 8.54
CA PRO A 206 14.48 31.16 7.45
C PRO A 206 13.93 30.59 6.13
N GLY A 207 13.12 31.36 5.41
CA GLY A 207 12.44 30.90 4.18
C GLY A 207 11.00 30.41 4.39
N GLY A 208 10.58 30.16 5.64
CA GLY A 208 9.19 29.81 5.97
C GLY A 208 8.82 28.36 5.63
N ALA A 209 7.54 28.02 5.82
CA ALA A 209 7.04 26.69 5.50
C ALA A 209 6.97 26.46 3.97
N PRO A 210 7.36 25.28 3.48
CA PRO A 210 7.04 24.85 2.13
C PRO A 210 5.51 24.72 1.96
N ARG A 211 5.03 24.59 0.73
CA ARG A 211 3.66 24.16 0.52
C ARG A 211 3.55 22.65 0.71
N LEU A 212 2.40 22.21 1.21
CA LEU A 212 2.03 20.79 1.27
C LEU A 212 0.85 20.54 0.33
N VAL A 213 1.04 19.67 -0.66
CA VAL A 213 -0.06 19.15 -1.49
C VAL A 213 -0.43 17.77 -0.95
N ALA A 214 -1.63 17.65 -0.40
CA ALA A 214 -2.08 16.46 0.29
C ALA A 214 -3.32 15.86 -0.38
N ALA A 215 -3.15 14.66 -0.98
CA ALA A 215 -4.25 13.88 -1.53
C ALA A 215 -4.63 12.74 -0.59
N GLY A 216 -5.90 12.65 -0.27
CA GLY A 216 -6.47 11.60 0.56
C GLY A 216 -7.68 12.02 1.36
N ILE A 217 -8.38 11.02 1.85
CA ILE A 217 -9.55 11.19 2.73
C ILE A 217 -9.37 10.36 3.99
N GLY A 218 -10.03 10.73 5.06
CA GLY A 218 -10.00 10.00 6.33
C GLY A 218 -10.57 10.80 7.48
N GLU A 219 -10.73 10.13 8.60
CA GLU A 219 -11.36 10.68 9.81
C GLU A 219 -10.56 11.83 10.44
N LEU A 220 -9.25 11.91 10.18
CA LEU A 220 -8.40 12.97 10.75
C LEU A 220 -8.50 14.31 10.00
N ARG A 221 -9.14 14.40 8.81
CA ARG A 221 -9.09 15.57 7.93
C ARG A 221 -9.43 16.88 8.63
N GLU A 222 -10.50 16.90 9.43
CA GLU A 222 -10.93 18.12 10.13
C GLU A 222 -9.96 18.49 11.27
N GLY A 223 -9.51 17.49 12.06
CA GLY A 223 -8.54 17.70 13.13
C GLY A 223 -7.22 18.24 12.63
N LEU A 224 -6.71 17.69 11.51
CA LEU A 224 -5.48 18.16 10.85
C LEU A 224 -5.61 19.61 10.38
N GLY A 225 -6.78 19.99 9.83
CA GLY A 225 -7.04 21.38 9.42
C GLY A 225 -7.04 22.36 10.58
N ARG A 226 -7.68 22.01 11.72
CA ARG A 226 -7.62 22.85 12.94
C ARG A 226 -6.20 22.98 13.46
N ARG A 227 -5.47 21.86 13.50
CA ARG A 227 -4.08 21.88 13.99
C ARG A 227 -3.16 22.71 13.10
N ALA A 228 -3.32 22.65 11.79
CA ALA A 228 -2.60 23.50 10.85
C ALA A 228 -2.88 24.99 11.08
N ALA A 229 -4.12 25.36 11.39
CA ALA A 229 -4.48 26.74 11.72
C ALA A 229 -3.83 27.20 13.03
N GLU A 230 -3.82 26.38 14.07
CA GLU A 230 -3.14 26.66 15.35
C GLU A 230 -1.64 26.89 15.16
N LEU A 231 -1.02 26.15 14.22
CA LEU A 231 0.40 26.28 13.90
C LEU A 231 0.72 27.41 12.91
N GLY A 232 -0.31 28.10 12.37
CA GLY A 232 -0.14 29.18 11.40
C GLY A 232 0.29 28.72 10.01
N VAL A 233 0.00 27.46 9.62
CA VAL A 233 0.41 26.89 8.31
C VAL A 233 -0.78 26.45 7.45
N ALA A 234 -2.01 26.78 7.82
CA ALA A 234 -3.21 26.32 7.12
C ALA A 234 -3.27 26.80 5.65
N ASP A 235 -2.80 28.00 5.35
CA ASP A 235 -2.70 28.59 4.02
C ASP A 235 -1.61 27.95 3.14
N ARG A 236 -0.70 27.21 3.74
CA ARG A 236 0.35 26.46 3.06
C ARG A 236 -0.07 25.03 2.67
N ILE A 237 -1.24 24.55 3.10
CA ILE A 237 -1.69 23.19 2.85
C ILE A 237 -2.82 23.16 1.84
N HIS A 238 -2.53 22.52 0.70
CA HIS A 238 -3.49 22.33 -0.37
C HIS A 238 -4.11 20.93 -0.28
N TRP A 239 -5.33 20.85 0.26
CA TRP A 239 -6.05 19.59 0.45
C TRP A 239 -6.84 19.23 -0.79
N LEU A 240 -6.45 18.17 -1.50
CA LEU A 240 -7.13 17.70 -2.72
C LEU A 240 -8.29 16.74 -2.46
N GLY A 241 -8.39 16.19 -1.23
CA GLY A 241 -9.40 15.17 -0.97
C GLY A 241 -9.12 13.87 -1.74
N LYS A 242 -10.17 13.18 -2.19
CA LYS A 242 -10.04 11.95 -2.98
C LYS A 242 -9.68 12.30 -4.42
N VAL A 243 -8.54 11.80 -4.87
CA VAL A 243 -8.04 11.94 -6.25
C VAL A 243 -8.20 10.60 -6.98
N PRO A 244 -8.64 10.57 -8.24
CA PRO A 244 -8.63 9.37 -9.09
C PRO A 244 -7.22 8.81 -9.23
N HIS A 245 -7.10 7.48 -9.38
CA HIS A 245 -5.79 6.82 -9.41
C HIS A 245 -4.88 7.31 -10.54
N ASP A 246 -5.43 7.52 -11.71
CA ASP A 246 -4.76 8.04 -12.90
C ASP A 246 -4.27 9.50 -12.77
N GLU A 247 -4.82 10.25 -11.82
CA GLU A 247 -4.42 11.63 -11.51
C GLU A 247 -3.35 11.71 -10.39
N VAL A 248 -3.13 10.62 -9.63
CA VAL A 248 -2.21 10.63 -8.47
C VAL A 248 -0.78 10.96 -8.90
N GLY A 249 -0.34 10.54 -10.09
CA GLY A 249 0.97 10.90 -10.63
C GLY A 249 1.17 12.41 -10.77
N TRP A 250 0.12 13.18 -11.06
CA TRP A 250 0.17 14.65 -11.10
C TRP A 250 0.34 15.26 -9.70
N VAL A 251 -0.33 14.66 -8.70
CA VAL A 251 -0.17 15.10 -7.29
C VAL A 251 1.27 14.91 -6.83
N MET A 252 1.87 13.78 -7.13
CA MET A 252 3.27 13.51 -6.80
C MET A 252 4.19 14.49 -7.51
N SER A 253 4.05 14.64 -8.82
CA SER A 253 4.90 15.52 -9.64
C SER A 253 4.78 17.02 -9.31
N ALA A 254 3.76 17.46 -8.57
CA ALA A 254 3.68 18.81 -8.06
C ALA A 254 4.68 19.09 -6.92
N GLY A 255 5.15 18.04 -6.24
CA GLY A 255 6.12 18.12 -5.15
C GLY A 255 7.57 18.11 -5.64
N ASP A 256 8.44 18.73 -4.85
CA ASP A 256 9.90 18.60 -4.97
C ASP A 256 10.42 17.40 -4.15
N VAL A 257 9.67 17.01 -3.12
CA VAL A 257 9.94 15.90 -2.21
C VAL A 257 8.61 15.20 -1.89
N PHE A 258 8.62 13.87 -1.91
CA PHE A 258 7.49 13.08 -1.42
C PHE A 258 7.70 12.72 0.06
N VAL A 259 6.63 12.77 0.88
CA VAL A 259 6.71 12.47 2.31
C VAL A 259 5.75 11.34 2.71
N LEU A 260 6.26 10.38 3.50
CA LEU A 260 5.46 9.30 4.09
C LEU A 260 5.76 9.14 5.59
N PRO A 261 5.03 9.82 6.48
CA PRO A 261 5.27 9.80 7.93
C PRO A 261 4.57 8.63 8.66
N SER A 262 4.36 7.52 7.99
CA SER A 262 3.56 6.38 8.47
C SER A 262 4.12 5.77 9.76
N LEU A 263 3.23 5.23 10.60
CA LEU A 263 3.59 4.53 11.83
C LEU A 263 3.73 3.01 11.64
N SER A 264 3.26 2.49 10.51
CA SER A 264 3.41 1.08 10.13
C SER A 264 3.01 0.87 8.67
N GLU A 265 3.83 0.14 7.91
CA GLU A 265 3.63 -0.20 6.49
C GLU A 265 4.05 -1.65 6.22
N GLY A 266 3.48 -2.27 5.17
CA GLY A 266 4.00 -3.54 4.66
C GLY A 266 5.19 -3.31 3.74
N LEU A 267 4.89 -2.98 2.50
CA LEU A 267 5.71 -2.23 1.56
C LEU A 267 4.87 -1.05 1.12
N PRO A 268 5.30 0.19 1.31
CA PRO A 268 4.49 1.35 0.95
C PRO A 268 4.50 1.56 -0.57
N THR A 269 3.49 1.03 -1.27
CA THR A 269 3.37 1.15 -2.75
C THR A 269 3.44 2.60 -3.20
N VAL A 270 2.89 3.52 -2.40
CA VAL A 270 2.94 4.96 -2.70
C VAL A 270 4.36 5.53 -2.75
N VAL A 271 5.33 4.94 -2.04
CA VAL A 271 6.76 5.28 -2.16
C VAL A 271 7.30 4.79 -3.49
N CYS A 272 6.97 3.56 -3.89
CA CYS A 272 7.37 3.03 -5.19
C CYS A 272 6.80 3.88 -6.34
N GLU A 273 5.57 4.36 -6.20
CA GLU A 273 4.90 5.28 -7.11
C GLU A 273 5.63 6.64 -7.17
N ALA A 274 5.98 7.23 -6.02
CA ALA A 274 6.73 8.49 -5.96
C ALA A 274 8.13 8.38 -6.58
N MET A 275 8.84 7.27 -6.33
CA MET A 275 10.14 7.00 -6.94
C MET A 275 10.03 6.91 -8.46
N ASN A 276 8.98 6.26 -8.98
CA ASN A 276 8.71 6.21 -10.44
C ASN A 276 8.31 7.56 -11.03
N CYS A 277 7.84 8.51 -10.22
CA CYS A 277 7.68 9.91 -10.60
C CYS A 277 8.98 10.73 -10.52
N GLY A 278 10.11 10.13 -10.10
CA GLY A 278 11.40 10.80 -9.97
C GLY A 278 11.49 11.69 -8.74
N LEU A 279 10.81 11.34 -7.64
CA LEU A 279 10.84 12.13 -6.41
C LEU A 279 11.75 11.46 -5.36
N PRO A 280 12.62 12.22 -4.69
CA PRO A 280 13.25 11.76 -3.48
C PRO A 280 12.21 11.67 -2.36
N VAL A 281 12.39 10.73 -1.46
CA VAL A 281 11.39 10.40 -0.44
C VAL A 281 11.92 10.70 0.95
N VAL A 282 11.14 11.40 1.78
CA VAL A 282 11.35 11.43 3.22
C VAL A 282 10.30 10.53 3.87
N ALA A 283 10.74 9.50 4.58
CA ALA A 283 9.82 8.54 5.18
C ALA A 283 10.27 8.09 6.58
N THR A 284 9.33 7.57 7.34
CA THR A 284 9.63 6.95 8.63
C THR A 284 10.20 5.55 8.45
N ALA A 285 11.24 5.22 9.23
CA ALA A 285 11.90 3.91 9.23
C ALA A 285 11.04 2.86 9.97
N VAL A 286 9.92 2.45 9.36
CA VAL A 286 8.99 1.47 9.93
C VAL A 286 8.78 0.29 8.98
N ASP A 287 8.72 -0.92 9.54
CA ASP A 287 8.44 -2.19 8.85
C ASP A 287 9.21 -2.30 7.51
N GLY A 288 8.50 -2.46 6.37
CA GLY A 288 9.10 -2.57 5.04
C GLY A 288 9.47 -1.24 4.36
N THR A 289 9.33 -0.08 5.03
CA THR A 289 9.70 1.22 4.43
C THR A 289 11.20 1.33 4.13
N PRO A 290 12.14 0.86 5.01
CA PRO A 290 13.57 0.90 4.73
C PRO A 290 14.02 0.02 3.55
N GLU A 291 13.17 -0.89 3.09
CA GLU A 291 13.44 -1.69 1.90
C GLU A 291 13.16 -0.90 0.60
N ALA A 292 12.13 -0.05 0.64
CA ALA A 292 11.78 0.81 -0.49
C ALA A 292 12.63 2.08 -0.55
N VAL A 293 12.88 2.72 0.61
CA VAL A 293 13.68 3.95 0.71
C VAL A 293 15.08 3.59 1.20
N ARG A 294 16.08 3.74 0.34
CA ARG A 294 17.48 3.58 0.71
C ARG A 294 18.01 4.89 1.28
N ASP A 295 18.24 4.89 2.59
CA ASP A 295 18.64 6.11 3.31
C ASP A 295 19.94 6.70 2.76
N GLY A 296 19.92 7.99 2.45
CA GLY A 296 21.04 8.70 1.82
C GLY A 296 21.19 8.48 0.31
N GLU A 297 20.50 7.50 -0.31
CA GLU A 297 20.54 7.20 -1.75
C GLU A 297 19.25 7.65 -2.48
N THR A 298 18.09 7.15 -2.08
CA THR A 298 16.81 7.47 -2.74
C THR A 298 15.93 8.42 -1.93
N GLY A 299 16.39 8.76 -0.74
CA GLY A 299 15.66 9.62 0.18
C GLY A 299 16.30 9.60 1.57
N LEU A 300 15.53 10.06 2.55
CA LEU A 300 15.96 10.11 3.96
C LEU A 300 14.95 9.36 4.84
N LEU A 301 15.48 8.55 5.76
CA LEU A 301 14.69 7.84 6.76
C LEU A 301 14.77 8.55 8.12
N VAL A 302 13.63 8.69 8.77
CA VAL A 302 13.52 9.32 10.09
C VAL A 302 12.79 8.41 11.09
N PRO A 303 12.98 8.59 12.40
CA PRO A 303 12.19 7.89 13.40
C PRO A 303 10.69 8.20 13.26
N ALA A 304 9.85 7.20 13.53
CA ALA A 304 8.41 7.42 13.61
C ALA A 304 8.05 8.29 14.84
N ARG A 305 6.99 9.07 14.74
CA ARG A 305 6.52 9.99 15.79
C ARG A 305 7.53 11.08 16.18
N ASP A 306 8.42 11.43 15.27
CA ASP A 306 9.40 12.51 15.46
C ASP A 306 9.21 13.61 14.42
N PRO A 307 8.33 14.60 14.70
CA PRO A 307 8.12 15.74 13.80
C PRO A 307 9.37 16.60 13.60
N ALA A 308 10.29 16.63 14.58
CA ALA A 308 11.51 17.42 14.46
C ALA A 308 12.47 16.79 13.44
N ALA A 309 12.74 15.48 13.56
CA ALA A 309 13.54 14.75 12.59
C ALA A 309 12.90 14.80 11.18
N LEU A 310 11.56 14.74 11.10
CA LEU A 310 10.84 14.86 9.82
C LEU A 310 11.02 16.27 9.20
N ALA A 311 10.92 17.32 10.01
CA ALA A 311 11.14 18.70 9.56
C ALA A 311 12.59 18.92 9.11
N ASP A 312 13.57 18.41 9.85
CA ASP A 312 14.98 18.53 9.49
C ASP A 312 15.31 17.80 8.17
N ALA A 313 14.82 16.58 7.99
CA ALA A 313 15.01 15.82 6.76
C ALA A 313 14.35 16.52 5.54
N LEU A 314 13.11 16.99 5.69
CA LEU A 314 12.43 17.77 4.65
C LEU A 314 13.20 19.04 4.34
N GLY A 315 13.57 19.82 5.37
CA GLY A 315 14.34 21.06 5.19
C GLY A 315 15.65 20.81 4.46
N ARG A 316 16.40 19.76 4.83
CA ARG A 316 17.66 19.40 4.16
C ARG A 316 17.50 19.16 2.66
N LEU A 317 16.44 18.43 2.24
CA LEU A 317 16.19 18.18 0.82
C LEU A 317 15.65 19.41 0.09
N LEU A 318 14.89 20.28 0.77
CA LEU A 318 14.34 21.49 0.16
C LEU A 318 15.42 22.57 -0.03
N ASP A 319 16.38 22.66 0.91
CA ASP A 319 17.46 23.66 0.90
C ASP A 319 18.62 23.26 -0.03
N ASP A 320 18.89 21.93 -0.21
CA ASP A 320 19.99 21.41 -1.02
C ASP A 320 19.48 20.80 -2.34
N GLY A 321 19.48 21.63 -3.39
CA GLY A 321 19.02 21.23 -4.73
C GLY A 321 19.86 20.11 -5.37
N ASP A 322 21.19 20.10 -5.12
CA ASP A 322 22.08 19.09 -5.67
C ASP A 322 21.84 17.71 -5.00
N LEU A 323 21.71 17.71 -3.67
CA LEU A 323 21.35 16.50 -2.94
C LEU A 323 19.99 15.94 -3.40
N ARG A 324 18.99 16.84 -3.50
CA ARG A 324 17.65 16.48 -3.97
C ARG A 324 17.69 15.89 -5.37
N GLY A 325 18.44 16.49 -6.30
CA GLY A 325 18.61 16.01 -7.68
C GLY A 325 19.22 14.61 -7.75
N ARG A 326 20.34 14.40 -7.03
CA ARG A 326 20.98 13.07 -6.97
C ARG A 326 20.05 11.98 -6.42
N MET A 327 19.30 12.29 -5.35
CA MET A 327 18.36 11.34 -4.77
C MET A 327 17.16 11.08 -5.70
N ALA A 328 16.69 12.08 -6.43
CA ALA A 328 15.62 11.96 -7.41
C ALA A 328 16.02 11.01 -8.56
N GLU A 329 17.23 11.17 -9.11
CA GLU A 329 17.77 10.29 -10.15
C GLU A 329 17.92 8.85 -9.67
N ALA A 330 18.46 8.65 -8.46
CA ALA A 330 18.60 7.32 -7.86
C ALA A 330 17.22 6.69 -7.60
N ALA A 331 16.25 7.46 -7.08
CA ALA A 331 14.90 7.01 -6.83
C ALA A 331 14.23 6.55 -8.13
N LEU A 332 14.30 7.34 -9.20
CA LEU A 332 13.74 6.97 -10.51
C LEU A 332 14.37 5.70 -11.06
N ARG A 333 15.69 5.60 -11.04
CA ARG A 333 16.42 4.41 -11.52
C ARG A 333 15.98 3.16 -10.78
N ILE A 334 16.03 3.17 -9.44
CA ILE A 334 15.66 2.02 -8.61
C ILE A 334 14.17 1.72 -8.71
N GLY A 335 13.32 2.75 -8.76
CA GLY A 335 11.88 2.61 -8.98
C GLY A 335 11.57 1.83 -10.26
N ARG A 336 12.23 2.19 -11.37
CA ARG A 336 12.07 1.52 -12.66
C ARG A 336 12.61 0.10 -12.71
N GLU A 337 13.72 -0.16 -12.05
CA GLU A 337 14.37 -1.47 -12.04
C GLU A 337 13.63 -2.48 -11.14
N GLU A 338 13.18 -2.05 -9.94
CA GLU A 338 12.76 -2.96 -8.88
C GLU A 338 11.26 -2.90 -8.57
N TYR A 339 10.61 -1.72 -8.73
CA TYR A 339 9.27 -1.43 -8.21
C TYR A 339 8.28 -1.08 -9.33
N THR A 340 8.24 -1.89 -10.40
CA THR A 340 7.24 -1.83 -11.46
C THR A 340 6.41 -3.10 -11.49
N TRP A 341 5.20 -3.05 -12.06
CA TRP A 341 4.39 -4.26 -12.24
C TRP A 341 5.07 -5.28 -13.17
N ASP A 342 5.88 -4.83 -14.13
CA ASP A 342 6.69 -5.73 -14.96
C ASP A 342 7.76 -6.47 -14.15
N ALA A 343 8.43 -5.78 -13.21
CA ALA A 343 9.40 -6.41 -12.33
C ALA A 343 8.72 -7.43 -11.37
N ASN A 344 7.55 -7.08 -10.84
CA ASN A 344 6.72 -7.99 -10.05
C ASN A 344 6.31 -9.22 -10.86
N ALA A 345 5.78 -9.03 -12.08
CA ALA A 345 5.32 -10.10 -12.96
C ALA A 345 6.46 -11.07 -13.30
N ARG A 346 7.66 -10.57 -13.64
CA ARG A 346 8.83 -11.44 -13.88
C ARG A 346 9.17 -12.32 -12.68
N ARG A 347 9.18 -11.75 -11.46
CA ARG A 347 9.45 -12.49 -10.21
C ARG A 347 8.36 -13.53 -9.96
N MET A 348 7.10 -13.16 -10.12
CA MET A 348 5.98 -14.08 -9.90
C MET A 348 5.96 -15.22 -10.94
N THR A 349 6.25 -14.93 -12.21
CA THR A 349 6.34 -15.96 -13.27
C THR A 349 7.39 -17.01 -12.92
N ALA A 350 8.59 -16.59 -12.50
CA ALA A 350 9.64 -17.53 -12.07
C ALA A 350 9.20 -18.43 -10.89
N ILE A 351 8.41 -17.87 -9.96
CA ILE A 351 7.85 -18.65 -8.83
C ILE A 351 6.81 -19.64 -9.34
N TYR A 352 5.91 -19.24 -10.26
CA TYR A 352 4.93 -20.16 -10.85
C TYR A 352 5.59 -21.33 -11.57
N GLU A 353 6.62 -21.06 -12.37
CA GLU A 353 7.39 -22.08 -13.10
C GLU A 353 8.10 -23.05 -12.16
N GLY A 354 8.61 -22.56 -11.02
CA GLY A 354 9.26 -23.39 -10.00
C GLY A 354 8.33 -24.27 -9.15
N LEU A 355 7.01 -24.15 -9.35
CA LEU A 355 6.00 -24.98 -8.67
C LEU A 355 5.36 -26.05 -9.59
N ARG A 356 5.61 -25.97 -10.88
CA ARG A 356 5.23 -27.00 -11.86
C ARG A 356 6.18 -28.20 -11.75
#